data_fddace4e1ad6e66ddc594b436eee90dc
#
_entry.id   fddace4e1ad6e66ddc594b436eee90dc
#
_cell.length_a   1.000
_cell.length_b   1.000
_cell.length_c   1.000
_cell.angle_alpha   90.00
_cell.angle_beta   90.00
_cell.angle_gamma   90.00
#
_symmetry.space_group_name_H-M   'P 1'
#
loop_
_entity.id
_entity.type
_entity.pdbx_description
1 polymer ?
#
loop_
_entity_poly.entity_id
_entity_poly.type
_entity_poly.pdbx_seq_one_letter_code
_entity_poly.pdbx_strand_id
1 'polypeptide(L)'
;SNPVFLIDEVDKITKDYKGDPASALLEILDKSQNNKFCDNYIEEEFDLSKVLFILTANNIEKVPAPLLDRLEIIELSSYTIYEKVSIAKYHLIPNLLEDYKVKGIKFTDEAIEKIITSYTKEAGARDLYRQIDSVIRKVIISRDRNSRVDVTPSDIEVYLGPSKYSIMANEETNKTGIVNGLAYTPYGGTILKVTCTLYPGHGNVTLTGALGDVIK
;
A
#
# COMPACT_ATOMS: atom_id res chain seq x y z
N SER A 1 -26.31 18.19 15.51
CA SER A 1 -25.09 17.45 15.75
C SER A 1 -24.05 17.87 14.71
N ASN A 2 -22.76 17.81 15.07
CA ASN A 2 -21.67 18.11 14.15
C ASN A 2 -20.99 16.78 13.77
N PRO A 3 -21.48 16.07 12.73
CA PRO A 3 -20.94 14.80 12.34
C PRO A 3 -19.59 14.96 11.62
N VAL A 4 -18.83 13.87 11.58
CA VAL A 4 -17.65 13.72 10.71
C VAL A 4 -18.05 12.79 9.57
N PHE A 5 -17.85 13.24 8.32
CA PHE A 5 -18.03 12.41 7.14
C PHE A 5 -16.69 11.98 6.58
N LEU A 6 -16.50 10.69 6.49
CA LEU A 6 -15.34 10.09 5.80
C LEU A 6 -15.78 9.61 4.42
N ILE A 7 -15.15 10.17 3.39
CA ILE A 7 -15.36 9.78 1.99
C ILE A 7 -14.09 9.10 1.50
N ASP A 8 -14.16 7.79 1.32
CA ASP A 8 -12.99 6.97 1.00
C ASP A 8 -12.81 6.85 -0.52
N GLU A 9 -11.54 6.82 -0.97
CA GLU A 9 -11.14 6.57 -2.36
C GLU A 9 -11.73 7.57 -3.38
N VAL A 10 -11.67 8.87 -3.10
CA VAL A 10 -12.23 9.91 -4.01
C VAL A 10 -11.53 9.97 -5.38
N ASP A 11 -10.32 9.43 -5.50
CA ASP A 11 -9.60 9.27 -6.76
C ASP A 11 -10.21 8.23 -7.71
N LYS A 12 -11.18 7.43 -7.23
CA LYS A 12 -11.93 6.45 -8.03
C LYS A 12 -13.28 6.98 -8.52
N ILE A 13 -13.63 8.18 -8.13
CA ILE A 13 -14.86 8.83 -8.59
C ILE A 13 -14.71 9.15 -10.08
N THR A 14 -15.58 8.58 -10.90
CA THR A 14 -15.62 8.82 -12.35
C THR A 14 -16.96 9.42 -12.75
N LYS A 15 -16.93 10.33 -13.73
CA LYS A 15 -18.13 10.76 -14.43
C LYS A 15 -18.71 9.59 -15.22
N ASP A 16 -19.99 9.35 -15.07
CA ASP A 16 -20.72 8.42 -15.91
C ASP A 16 -22.02 9.07 -16.42
N TYR A 17 -22.78 8.33 -17.23
CA TYR A 17 -24.06 8.81 -17.77
C TYR A 17 -25.16 9.01 -16.71
N LYS A 18 -24.93 8.60 -15.46
CA LYS A 18 -25.88 8.78 -14.34
C LYS A 18 -25.62 10.05 -13.55
N GLY A 19 -24.48 10.72 -13.77
CA GLY A 19 -24.17 11.97 -13.09
C GLY A 19 -22.68 12.21 -12.89
N ASP A 20 -22.40 13.33 -12.24
CA ASP A 20 -21.06 13.77 -11.88
C ASP A 20 -20.93 13.90 -10.34
N PRO A 21 -20.52 12.83 -9.66
CA PRO A 21 -20.38 12.87 -8.21
C PRO A 21 -19.34 13.88 -7.72
N ALA A 22 -18.35 14.22 -8.56
CA ALA A 22 -17.36 15.24 -8.24
C ALA A 22 -18.00 16.63 -8.13
N SER A 23 -19.00 16.93 -8.96
CA SER A 23 -19.75 18.20 -8.89
C SER A 23 -20.56 18.30 -7.59
N ALA A 24 -21.18 17.21 -7.14
CA ALA A 24 -21.89 17.18 -5.85
C ALA A 24 -20.91 17.39 -4.67
N LEU A 25 -19.72 16.81 -4.72
CA LEU A 25 -18.70 17.05 -3.71
C LEU A 25 -18.22 18.51 -3.70
N LEU A 26 -18.11 19.14 -4.85
CA LEU A 26 -17.75 20.56 -4.92
C LEU A 26 -18.76 21.44 -4.20
N GLU A 27 -20.06 21.16 -4.33
CA GLU A 27 -21.13 21.88 -3.67
C GLU A 27 -21.10 21.65 -2.15
N ILE A 28 -20.92 20.41 -1.71
CA ILE A 28 -20.83 20.02 -0.29
C ILE A 28 -19.62 20.66 0.40
N LEU A 29 -18.48 20.75 -0.29
CA LEU A 29 -17.25 21.28 0.28
C LEU A 29 -17.13 22.81 0.19
N ASP A 30 -17.99 23.46 -0.58
CA ASP A 30 -17.99 24.91 -0.69
C ASP A 30 -18.65 25.58 0.51
N LYS A 31 -17.86 26.27 1.33
CA LYS A 31 -18.35 26.97 2.54
C LYS A 31 -19.42 28.02 2.26
N SER A 32 -19.50 28.53 1.04
CA SER A 32 -20.51 29.54 0.66
C SER A 32 -21.87 28.94 0.33
N GLN A 33 -21.91 27.64 -0.02
CA GLN A 33 -23.10 26.95 -0.50
C GLN A 33 -23.58 25.83 0.42
N ASN A 34 -22.67 25.21 1.16
CA ASN A 34 -22.96 24.03 1.97
C ASN A 34 -23.93 24.23 3.14
N ASN A 35 -24.26 25.47 3.49
CA ASN A 35 -25.26 25.79 4.48
C ASN A 35 -26.71 25.64 3.97
N LYS A 36 -26.88 25.47 2.65
CA LYS A 36 -28.16 25.26 1.98
C LYS A 36 -28.06 24.15 0.93
N PHE A 37 -27.32 23.10 1.26
CA PHE A 37 -27.24 21.95 0.38
C PHE A 37 -28.62 21.31 0.23
N CYS A 38 -29.06 21.16 -1.02
CA CYS A 38 -30.34 20.52 -1.33
C CYS A 38 -30.09 19.20 -2.06
N ASP A 39 -30.60 18.11 -1.49
CA ASP A 39 -30.62 16.83 -2.17
C ASP A 39 -31.70 16.82 -3.25
N ASN A 40 -31.31 16.53 -4.50
CA ASN A 40 -32.21 16.56 -5.66
C ASN A 40 -33.35 15.54 -5.62
N TYR A 41 -33.26 14.53 -4.75
CA TYR A 41 -34.29 13.51 -4.63
C TYR A 41 -35.27 13.81 -3.49
N ILE A 42 -34.74 14.29 -2.37
CA ILE A 42 -35.53 14.60 -1.17
C ILE A 42 -36.14 16.02 -1.26
N GLU A 43 -35.49 16.92 -2.02
CA GLU A 43 -35.85 18.34 -2.20
C GLU A 43 -35.90 19.14 -0.87
N GLU A 44 -35.12 18.72 0.14
CA GLU A 44 -34.97 19.35 1.43
C GLU A 44 -33.60 19.98 1.59
N GLU A 45 -33.56 21.18 2.22
CA GLU A 45 -32.30 21.87 2.50
C GLU A 45 -31.65 21.32 3.78
N PHE A 46 -30.34 21.04 3.69
CA PHE A 46 -29.51 20.60 4.80
C PHE A 46 -28.36 21.58 5.05
N ASP A 47 -28.19 21.99 6.30
CA ASP A 47 -27.02 22.77 6.71
C ASP A 47 -25.83 21.87 7.02
N LEU A 48 -24.85 21.83 6.11
CA LEU A 48 -23.60 21.07 6.21
C LEU A 48 -22.42 21.93 6.68
N SER A 49 -22.63 23.20 7.03
CA SER A 49 -21.56 24.15 7.39
C SER A 49 -20.75 23.75 8.63
N LYS A 50 -21.32 22.89 9.50
CA LYS A 50 -20.68 22.40 10.73
C LYS A 50 -20.18 20.95 10.62
N VAL A 51 -20.21 20.38 9.43
CA VAL A 51 -19.74 19.03 9.16
C VAL A 51 -18.25 19.07 8.86
N LEU A 52 -17.48 18.17 9.47
CA LEU A 52 -16.10 17.93 9.10
C LEU A 52 -16.06 16.83 8.03
N PHE A 53 -15.52 17.18 6.86
CA PHE A 53 -15.31 16.23 5.79
C PHE A 53 -13.84 15.77 5.76
N ILE A 54 -13.64 14.46 5.74
CA ILE A 54 -12.33 13.83 5.57
C ILE A 54 -12.41 12.99 4.29
N LEU A 55 -11.53 13.26 3.35
CA LEU A 55 -11.45 12.54 2.08
C LEU A 55 -10.15 11.76 2.03
N THR A 56 -10.19 10.54 1.49
CA THR A 56 -8.96 9.77 1.24
C THR A 56 -8.76 9.55 -0.26
N ALA A 57 -7.52 9.50 -0.68
CA ALA A 57 -7.13 9.20 -2.05
C ALA A 57 -5.78 8.46 -2.08
N ASN A 58 -5.61 7.54 -3.01
CA ASN A 58 -4.33 6.87 -3.26
C ASN A 58 -3.49 7.61 -4.31
N ASN A 59 -4.14 8.29 -5.24
CA ASN A 59 -3.49 9.05 -6.30
C ASN A 59 -4.12 10.44 -6.42
N ILE A 60 -3.37 11.45 -5.97
CA ILE A 60 -3.82 12.84 -5.99
C ILE A 60 -4.02 13.38 -7.41
N GLU A 61 -3.27 12.88 -8.40
CA GLU A 61 -3.37 13.32 -9.79
C GLU A 61 -4.73 12.97 -10.42
N LYS A 62 -5.43 11.97 -9.87
CA LYS A 62 -6.76 11.56 -10.34
C LYS A 62 -7.89 12.34 -9.67
N VAL A 63 -7.59 13.09 -8.61
CA VAL A 63 -8.59 13.94 -7.96
C VAL A 63 -8.75 15.22 -8.78
N PRO A 64 -9.98 15.62 -9.12
CA PRO A 64 -10.22 16.85 -9.88
C PRO A 64 -9.61 18.08 -9.19
N ALA A 65 -8.87 18.90 -9.96
CA ALA A 65 -8.20 20.09 -9.44
C ALA A 65 -9.13 21.03 -8.64
N PRO A 66 -10.40 21.29 -9.06
CA PRO A 66 -11.31 22.11 -8.28
C PRO A 66 -11.65 21.56 -6.88
N LEU A 67 -11.55 20.23 -6.69
CA LEU A 67 -11.69 19.63 -5.35
C LEU A 67 -10.45 19.86 -4.51
N LEU A 68 -9.26 19.71 -5.10
CA LEU A 68 -7.99 19.94 -4.40
C LEU A 68 -7.89 21.38 -3.86
N ASP A 69 -8.38 22.37 -4.61
CA ASP A 69 -8.38 23.77 -4.21
C ASP A 69 -9.22 24.05 -2.93
N ARG A 70 -10.12 23.14 -2.59
CA ARG A 70 -11.00 23.27 -1.40
C ARG A 70 -10.57 22.41 -0.22
N LEU A 71 -9.50 21.62 -0.39
CA LEU A 71 -9.03 20.64 0.59
C LEU A 71 -7.66 21.04 1.15
N GLU A 72 -7.47 20.77 2.43
CA GLU A 72 -6.14 20.70 3.01
C GLU A 72 -5.55 19.32 2.78
N ILE A 73 -4.41 19.26 2.07
CA ILE A 73 -3.79 18.01 1.67
C ILE A 73 -2.80 17.59 2.74
N ILE A 74 -3.01 16.40 3.32
CA ILE A 74 -2.10 15.74 4.26
C ILE A 74 -1.55 14.49 3.59
N GLU A 75 -0.28 14.54 3.22
CA GLU A 75 0.37 13.40 2.58
C GLU A 75 0.90 12.42 3.62
N LEU A 76 0.53 11.15 3.48
CA LEU A 76 1.03 10.05 4.30
C LEU A 76 2.08 9.27 3.50
N SER A 77 3.32 9.32 3.97
CA SER A 77 4.41 8.54 3.38
C SER A 77 4.25 7.04 3.63
N SER A 78 4.92 6.23 2.79
CA SER A 78 5.03 4.79 3.03
C SER A 78 5.84 4.49 4.28
N TYR A 79 5.49 3.42 4.98
CA TYR A 79 6.27 2.95 6.13
C TYR A 79 7.62 2.38 5.70
N THR A 80 8.65 2.71 6.46
CA THR A 80 9.97 2.08 6.38
C THR A 80 9.91 0.63 6.90
N ILE A 81 10.92 -0.18 6.60
CA ILE A 81 11.01 -1.55 7.13
C ILE A 81 11.00 -1.54 8.67
N TYR A 82 11.72 -0.63 9.30
CA TYR A 82 11.79 -0.51 10.77
C TYR A 82 10.43 -0.17 11.39
N GLU A 83 9.69 0.74 10.77
CA GLU A 83 8.32 1.09 11.20
C GLU A 83 7.38 -0.11 11.04
N LYS A 84 7.46 -0.84 9.92
CA LYS A 84 6.66 -2.05 9.69
C LYS A 84 6.97 -3.14 10.71
N VAL A 85 8.24 -3.34 11.08
CA VAL A 85 8.63 -4.28 12.15
C VAL A 85 8.00 -3.85 13.47
N SER A 86 8.07 -2.56 13.81
CA SER A 86 7.47 -2.02 15.04
C SER A 86 5.95 -2.18 15.03
N ILE A 87 5.28 -1.86 13.92
CA ILE A 87 3.83 -2.03 13.75
C ILE A 87 3.45 -3.51 13.93
N ALA A 88 4.19 -4.43 13.29
CA ALA A 88 3.93 -5.86 13.44
C ALA A 88 4.06 -6.33 14.88
N LYS A 89 5.13 -5.94 15.55
CA LYS A 89 5.48 -6.40 16.90
C LYS A 89 4.55 -5.87 17.98
N TYR A 90 4.19 -4.59 17.89
CA TYR A 90 3.44 -3.91 18.95
C TYR A 90 1.93 -3.83 18.70
N HIS A 91 1.49 -4.02 17.45
CA HIS A 91 0.08 -3.89 17.08
C HIS A 91 -0.49 -5.13 16.39
N LEU A 92 0.10 -5.57 15.25
CA LEU A 92 -0.55 -6.61 14.44
C LEU A 92 -0.54 -7.98 15.13
N ILE A 93 0.62 -8.41 15.63
CA ILE A 93 0.76 -9.71 16.27
C ILE A 93 -0.06 -9.78 17.57
N PRO A 94 0.03 -8.80 18.50
CA PRO A 94 -0.78 -8.84 19.71
C PRO A 94 -2.29 -8.89 19.44
N ASN A 95 -2.79 -8.07 18.52
CA ASN A 95 -4.22 -8.03 18.16
C ASN A 95 -4.66 -9.38 17.58
N LEU A 96 -3.89 -9.97 16.65
CA LEU A 96 -4.21 -11.26 16.06
C LEU A 96 -4.21 -12.38 17.12
N LEU A 97 -3.26 -12.38 18.07
CA LEU A 97 -3.22 -13.37 19.13
C LEU A 97 -4.40 -13.23 20.09
N GLU A 98 -4.87 -12.01 20.33
CA GLU A 98 -6.08 -11.75 21.12
C GLU A 98 -7.33 -12.22 20.39
N ASP A 99 -7.47 -11.92 19.11
CA ASP A 99 -8.61 -12.35 18.26
C ASP A 99 -8.74 -13.87 18.23
N TYR A 100 -7.63 -14.58 18.09
CA TYR A 100 -7.57 -16.03 18.13
C TYR A 100 -7.62 -16.63 19.56
N LYS A 101 -7.57 -15.79 20.60
CA LYS A 101 -7.50 -16.19 22.03
C LYS A 101 -6.36 -17.16 22.30
N VAL A 102 -5.21 -16.92 21.71
CA VAL A 102 -4.04 -17.79 21.73
C VAL A 102 -2.87 -17.08 22.40
N LYS A 103 -2.12 -17.81 23.25
CA LYS A 103 -0.91 -17.32 23.92
C LYS A 103 0.30 -18.18 23.55
N GLY A 104 1.49 -17.64 23.76
CA GLY A 104 2.74 -18.40 23.64
C GLY A 104 3.32 -18.47 22.23
N ILE A 105 2.83 -17.69 21.28
CA ILE A 105 3.46 -17.51 19.96
C ILE A 105 4.24 -16.19 20.00
N LYS A 106 5.50 -16.22 19.65
CA LYS A 106 6.36 -15.06 19.48
C LYS A 106 7.01 -15.10 18.11
N PHE A 107 7.29 -13.92 17.57
CA PHE A 107 8.05 -13.77 16.33
C PHE A 107 9.37 -13.10 16.67
N THR A 108 10.45 -13.58 16.08
CA THR A 108 11.72 -12.86 16.13
C THR A 108 11.66 -11.65 15.18
N ASP A 109 12.46 -10.62 15.46
CA ASP A 109 12.47 -9.42 14.62
C ASP A 109 12.93 -9.76 13.18
N GLU A 110 13.87 -10.70 13.05
CA GLU A 110 14.35 -11.21 11.76
C GLU A 110 13.26 -11.99 10.98
N ALA A 111 12.37 -12.70 11.70
CA ALA A 111 11.24 -13.37 11.05
C ALA A 111 10.24 -12.35 10.48
N ILE A 112 9.95 -11.29 11.23
CA ILE A 112 9.08 -10.20 10.77
C ILE A 112 9.73 -9.49 9.56
N GLU A 113 11.02 -9.16 9.65
CA GLU A 113 11.76 -8.53 8.55
C GLU A 113 11.75 -9.42 7.29
N LYS A 114 11.90 -10.74 7.44
CA LYS A 114 11.80 -11.68 6.33
C LYS A 114 10.40 -11.68 5.70
N ILE A 115 9.33 -11.60 6.48
CA ILE A 115 7.98 -11.47 5.94
C ILE A 115 7.87 -10.16 5.12
N ILE A 116 8.34 -9.04 5.67
CA ILE A 116 8.27 -7.74 5.02
C ILE A 116 9.02 -7.74 3.68
N THR A 117 10.25 -8.24 3.69
CA THR A 117 11.15 -8.14 2.53
C THR A 117 10.89 -9.18 1.46
N SER A 118 10.45 -10.38 1.85
CA SER A 118 10.35 -11.53 0.93
C SER A 118 8.91 -11.92 0.57
N TYR A 119 7.91 -11.44 1.31
CA TYR A 119 6.53 -11.85 1.09
C TYR A 119 5.55 -10.68 0.90
N THR A 120 5.97 -9.43 1.16
CA THR A 120 5.14 -8.25 0.95
C THR A 120 5.81 -7.23 0.03
N LYS A 121 4.97 -6.49 -0.74
CA LYS A 121 5.40 -5.37 -1.57
C LYS A 121 4.31 -4.32 -1.56
N GLU A 122 4.29 -3.52 -0.50
CA GLU A 122 3.23 -2.53 -0.26
C GLU A 122 3.78 -1.30 0.49
N ALA A 123 3.14 -0.15 0.32
CA ALA A 123 3.44 1.07 1.07
C ALA A 123 2.99 0.99 2.52
N GLY A 124 1.82 0.41 2.77
CA GLY A 124 1.20 0.21 4.07
C GLY A 124 1.62 -1.08 4.78
N ALA A 125 0.70 -1.63 5.58
CA ALA A 125 0.88 -2.84 6.37
C ALA A 125 -0.29 -3.85 6.24
N ARG A 126 -1.14 -3.71 5.19
CA ARG A 126 -2.32 -4.57 5.00
C ARG A 126 -1.94 -5.98 4.57
N ASP A 127 -0.99 -6.11 3.63
CA ASP A 127 -0.49 -7.42 3.20
C ASP A 127 0.38 -8.05 4.28
N LEU A 128 1.18 -7.26 4.99
CA LEU A 128 1.93 -7.70 6.17
C LEU A 128 1.00 -8.33 7.22
N TYR A 129 -0.13 -7.68 7.53
CA TYR A 129 -1.15 -8.24 8.41
C TYR A 129 -1.63 -9.60 7.91
N ARG A 130 -1.96 -9.73 6.62
CA ARG A 130 -2.45 -10.98 6.02
C ARG A 130 -1.41 -12.10 6.06
N GLN A 131 -0.13 -11.79 5.85
CA GLN A 131 0.94 -12.77 5.92
C GLN A 131 1.14 -13.25 7.36
N ILE A 132 1.19 -12.33 8.34
CA ILE A 132 1.30 -12.67 9.77
C ILE A 132 0.11 -13.51 10.23
N ASP A 133 -1.11 -13.12 9.85
CA ASP A 133 -2.34 -13.88 10.13
C ASP A 133 -2.25 -15.30 9.57
N SER A 134 -1.79 -15.46 8.32
CA SER A 134 -1.58 -16.77 7.72
C SER A 134 -0.58 -17.64 8.50
N VAL A 135 0.54 -17.06 8.95
CA VAL A 135 1.54 -17.76 9.77
C VAL A 135 0.93 -18.17 11.09
N ILE A 136 0.26 -17.26 11.82
CA ILE A 136 -0.35 -17.56 13.12
C ILE A 136 -1.35 -18.70 13.00
N ARG A 137 -2.24 -18.68 12.00
CA ARG A 137 -3.21 -19.77 11.77
C ARG A 137 -2.53 -21.12 11.56
N LYS A 138 -1.46 -21.17 10.78
CA LYS A 138 -0.71 -22.40 10.53
C LYS A 138 0.03 -22.88 11.76
N VAL A 139 0.62 -21.97 12.54
CA VAL A 139 1.23 -22.29 13.84
C VAL A 139 0.20 -22.87 14.81
N ILE A 140 -1.01 -22.31 14.87
CA ILE A 140 -2.10 -22.81 15.73
C ILE A 140 -2.46 -24.26 15.38
N ILE A 141 -2.50 -24.59 14.09
CA ILE A 141 -2.85 -25.93 13.61
C ILE A 141 -1.72 -26.94 13.88
N SER A 142 -0.47 -26.52 13.74
CA SER A 142 0.70 -27.41 13.81
C SER A 142 1.22 -27.67 15.24
N ARG A 143 0.83 -26.84 16.22
CA ARG A 143 1.34 -26.93 17.59
C ARG A 143 0.38 -27.65 18.55
N ASP A 144 0.92 -28.22 19.64
CA ASP A 144 0.13 -28.61 20.76
C ASP A 144 -0.44 -27.42 21.53
N ARG A 145 -1.67 -27.53 22.05
CA ARG A 145 -2.48 -26.40 22.58
C ARG A 145 -1.78 -25.47 23.56
N ASN A 146 -0.77 -25.93 24.29
CA ASN A 146 -0.07 -25.16 25.35
C ASN A 146 1.42 -24.97 25.10
N SER A 147 1.94 -25.35 23.93
CA SER A 147 3.37 -25.18 23.63
C SER A 147 3.69 -23.70 23.30
N ARG A 148 4.84 -23.24 23.77
CA ARG A 148 5.43 -21.99 23.34
C ARG A 148 6.13 -22.22 22.01
N VAL A 149 5.93 -21.29 21.08
CA VAL A 149 6.56 -21.34 19.75
C VAL A 149 7.18 -19.99 19.45
N ASP A 150 8.48 -19.99 19.20
CA ASP A 150 9.21 -18.82 18.68
C ASP A 150 9.36 -19.02 17.18
N VAL A 151 8.67 -18.17 16.40
CA VAL A 151 8.69 -18.21 14.94
C VAL A 151 9.97 -17.55 14.45
N THR A 152 10.80 -18.31 13.76
CA THR A 152 12.10 -17.90 13.21
C THR A 152 12.03 -17.68 11.68
N PRO A 153 13.05 -17.07 11.07
CA PRO A 153 13.08 -16.90 9.60
C PRO A 153 12.96 -18.20 8.80
N SER A 154 13.44 -19.34 9.33
CA SER A 154 13.29 -20.64 8.67
C SER A 154 11.85 -21.14 8.69
N ASP A 155 11.11 -20.85 9.76
CA ASP A 155 9.70 -21.25 9.88
C ASP A 155 8.83 -20.50 8.89
N ILE A 156 9.19 -19.26 8.53
CA ILE A 156 8.44 -18.45 7.55
C ILE A 156 8.37 -19.16 6.20
N GLU A 157 9.45 -19.77 5.74
CA GLU A 157 9.43 -20.52 4.46
C GLU A 157 8.57 -21.79 4.57
N VAL A 158 8.55 -22.43 5.71
CA VAL A 158 7.67 -23.60 5.94
C VAL A 158 6.20 -23.18 5.91
N TYR A 159 5.87 -22.04 6.52
CA TYR A 159 4.48 -21.58 6.61
C TYR A 159 4.00 -20.84 5.36
N LEU A 160 4.82 -20.00 4.73
CA LEU A 160 4.40 -19.17 3.58
C LEU A 160 4.83 -19.75 2.24
N GLY A 161 5.70 -20.78 2.24
CA GLY A 161 6.29 -21.32 1.02
C GLY A 161 7.51 -20.53 0.53
N PRO A 162 7.97 -20.74 -0.70
CA PRO A 162 9.12 -20.05 -1.24
C PRO A 162 8.89 -18.54 -1.29
N SER A 163 9.98 -17.77 -1.10
CA SER A 163 9.97 -16.31 -1.16
C SER A 163 9.35 -15.79 -2.45
N LYS A 164 8.38 -14.89 -2.35
CA LYS A 164 7.70 -14.28 -3.52
C LYS A 164 8.55 -13.18 -4.15
N TYR A 165 9.29 -12.47 -3.32
CA TYR A 165 10.17 -11.39 -3.72
C TYR A 165 11.58 -11.73 -3.28
N SER A 166 12.48 -11.88 -4.24
CA SER A 166 13.90 -11.93 -3.96
C SER A 166 14.38 -10.49 -3.82
N ILE A 167 15.00 -10.17 -2.68
CA ILE A 167 15.94 -9.06 -2.68
C ILE A 167 17.02 -9.55 -3.64
N MET A 168 17.08 -8.98 -4.85
CA MET A 168 18.21 -9.27 -5.74
C MET A 168 19.45 -8.94 -4.93
N ALA A 169 20.10 -9.95 -4.39
CA ALA A 169 21.43 -9.81 -3.82
C ALA A 169 22.22 -9.08 -4.91
N ASN A 170 22.82 -7.96 -4.56
CA ASN A 170 23.79 -7.32 -5.41
C ASN A 170 24.82 -8.40 -5.72
N GLU A 171 24.64 -9.10 -6.84
CA GLU A 171 25.75 -9.84 -7.41
C GLU A 171 26.74 -8.75 -7.77
N GLU A 172 27.70 -8.53 -6.88
CA GLU A 172 28.88 -7.67 -7.09
C GLU A 172 29.75 -8.21 -8.22
N THR A 173 29.14 -8.62 -9.28
CA THR A 173 29.88 -9.03 -10.46
C THR A 173 29.91 -7.83 -11.40
N ASN A 174 31.05 -7.13 -11.44
CA ASN A 174 31.39 -6.21 -12.52
C ASN A 174 31.35 -6.96 -13.85
N LYS A 175 30.17 -7.11 -14.42
CA LYS A 175 29.98 -7.71 -15.74
C LYS A 175 29.83 -6.59 -16.76
N THR A 176 30.67 -6.61 -17.80
CA THR A 176 30.54 -5.71 -18.94
C THR A 176 29.14 -5.84 -19.55
N GLY A 177 28.47 -4.72 -19.83
CA GLY A 177 27.13 -4.72 -20.39
C GLY A 177 25.99 -4.84 -19.37
N ILE A 178 26.28 -4.70 -18.07
CA ILE A 178 25.26 -4.69 -17.03
C ILE A 178 25.39 -3.42 -16.20
N VAL A 179 24.29 -2.69 -16.02
CA VAL A 179 24.21 -1.49 -15.18
C VAL A 179 22.99 -1.61 -14.28
N ASN A 180 23.18 -1.26 -13.01
CA ASN A 180 22.08 -1.15 -12.05
C ASN A 180 21.53 0.28 -12.10
N GLY A 181 20.31 0.44 -12.60
CA GLY A 181 19.52 1.66 -12.51
C GLY A 181 18.75 1.71 -11.20
N LEU A 182 18.52 2.91 -10.69
CA LEU A 182 17.66 3.13 -9.54
C LEU A 182 16.28 3.58 -10.03
N ALA A 183 15.24 2.99 -9.51
CA ALA A 183 13.86 3.40 -9.76
C ALA A 183 13.14 3.64 -8.44
N TYR A 184 12.31 4.70 -8.43
CA TYR A 184 11.38 4.94 -7.35
C TYR A 184 10.04 4.30 -7.69
N THR A 185 9.45 3.63 -6.70
CA THR A 185 8.11 3.05 -6.81
C THR A 185 7.26 3.52 -5.63
N PRO A 186 5.93 3.44 -5.70
CA PRO A 186 5.06 3.73 -4.54
C PRO A 186 5.38 2.90 -3.30
N TYR A 187 6.14 1.83 -3.47
CA TYR A 187 6.54 0.90 -2.39
C TYR A 187 7.97 1.14 -1.90
N GLY A 188 8.66 2.17 -2.41
CA GLY A 188 10.05 2.52 -2.10
C GLY A 188 10.98 2.41 -3.31
N GLY A 189 12.28 2.63 -3.05
CA GLY A 189 13.31 2.48 -4.07
C GLY A 189 13.51 1.02 -4.49
N THR A 190 13.78 0.81 -5.77
CA THR A 190 14.13 -0.52 -6.32
C THR A 190 15.28 -0.40 -7.30
N ILE A 191 16.04 -1.50 -7.44
CA ILE A 191 17.13 -1.60 -8.40
C ILE A 191 16.59 -2.26 -9.68
N LEU A 192 16.80 -1.60 -10.81
CA LEU A 192 16.51 -2.16 -12.13
C LEU A 192 17.82 -2.56 -12.81
N LYS A 193 17.93 -3.82 -13.14
CA LYS A 193 19.09 -4.34 -13.89
C LYS A 193 18.88 -4.08 -15.37
N VAL A 194 19.72 -3.24 -15.96
CA VAL A 194 19.74 -2.97 -17.40
C VAL A 194 20.87 -3.78 -18.01
N THR A 195 20.56 -4.64 -18.96
CA THR A 195 21.54 -5.49 -19.66
C THR A 195 21.66 -5.05 -21.11
N CYS A 196 22.88 -4.93 -21.59
CA CYS A 196 23.21 -4.65 -22.98
C CYS A 196 24.07 -5.79 -23.57
N THR A 197 23.65 -6.30 -24.70
CA THR A 197 24.41 -7.32 -25.44
C THR A 197 24.75 -6.76 -26.81
N LEU A 198 26.03 -6.91 -27.18
CA LEU A 198 26.52 -6.53 -28.49
C LEU A 198 26.69 -7.77 -29.35
N TYR A 199 26.27 -7.67 -30.59
CA TYR A 199 26.53 -8.71 -31.62
C TYR A 199 26.86 -8.04 -32.96
N PRO A 200 27.58 -8.72 -33.84
CA PRO A 200 27.93 -8.21 -35.18
C PRO A 200 26.63 -7.82 -35.95
N GLY A 201 26.61 -6.61 -36.53
CA GLY A 201 25.43 -6.13 -37.25
C GLY A 201 25.66 -4.75 -37.87
N HIS A 202 24.60 -4.09 -38.31
CA HIS A 202 24.65 -2.82 -39.04
C HIS A 202 24.46 -1.57 -38.12
N GLY A 203 24.74 -1.69 -36.82
CA GLY A 203 24.65 -0.55 -35.87
C GLY A 203 23.22 -0.22 -35.39
N ASN A 204 22.27 -1.12 -35.55
CA ASN A 204 20.94 -0.96 -35.05
C ASN A 204 20.87 -1.20 -33.55
N VAL A 205 20.08 -0.37 -32.82
CA VAL A 205 19.78 -0.54 -31.41
C VAL A 205 18.37 -1.10 -31.27
N THR A 206 18.24 -2.27 -30.64
CA THR A 206 16.92 -2.84 -30.34
C THR A 206 16.69 -2.79 -28.84
N LEU A 207 15.62 -2.13 -28.42
CA LEU A 207 15.21 -2.01 -27.03
C LEU A 207 14.11 -3.04 -26.74
N THR A 208 14.25 -3.80 -25.66
CA THR A 208 13.26 -4.78 -25.21
C THR A 208 12.91 -4.54 -23.75
N GLY A 209 11.64 -4.72 -23.39
CA GLY A 209 11.13 -4.53 -22.03
C GLY A 209 9.89 -3.64 -21.99
N ALA A 210 9.36 -3.44 -20.78
CA ALA A 210 8.26 -2.50 -20.52
C ALA A 210 8.82 -1.07 -20.42
N LEU A 211 9.08 -0.46 -21.57
CA LEU A 211 9.67 0.87 -21.66
C LEU A 211 8.56 1.93 -21.73
N GLY A 212 8.65 2.96 -20.87
CA GLY A 212 7.83 4.15 -20.99
C GLY A 212 8.24 5.02 -22.19
N ASP A 213 7.39 5.98 -22.54
CA ASP A 213 7.59 6.83 -23.74
C ASP A 213 8.86 7.71 -23.67
N VAL A 214 9.38 7.95 -22.45
CA VAL A 214 10.62 8.72 -22.22
C VAL A 214 11.89 7.95 -22.62
N ILE A 215 11.83 6.61 -22.65
CA ILE A 215 12.99 5.75 -22.95
C ILE A 215 12.96 5.26 -24.40
N LYS A 216 11.84 5.36 -25.08
CA LYS A 216 11.70 5.08 -26.50
C LYS A 216 12.18 6.26 -27.35
#